data_b37f809819db0779dfb78086b88ff184
#
_entry.id   b37f809819db0779dfb78086b88ff184
#
_cell.length_a   1.000
_cell.length_b   1.000
_cell.length_c   1.000
_cell.angle_alpha   90.00
_cell.angle_beta   90.00
_cell.angle_gamma   90.00
#
_symmetry.space_group_name_H-M   'P 1'
#
loop_
_entity.id
_entity.type
_entity.pdbx_description
1 polymer ?
#
loop_
_entity_poly.entity_id
_entity_poly.type
_entity_poly.pdbx_seq_one_letter_code
_entity_poly.pdbx_strand_id
1 'polypeptide(L)'
;MPSAFTLEVREGYLYLCLEPGFEFTPESTTRTWTAIGEACREHGLRKALVEGDNVQRRISPLDAFEVASLIARLLPGLSVAFCFRGYVPDDQSQFFRTAAMNRGVRTEFFQDLNAALHWLGVGGRTSG
;
A
#
# COMPACT_ATOMS: atom_id res chain seq x y z
N MET A 1 -7.57 22.04 -2.53
CA MET A 1 -8.23 20.74 -2.36
C MET A 1 -7.54 19.95 -1.27
N PRO A 2 -8.28 19.46 -0.31
CA PRO A 2 -7.66 18.57 0.66
C PRO A 2 -7.21 17.30 -0.03
N SER A 3 -6.08 16.79 0.40
CA SER A 3 -5.60 15.52 -0.11
C SER A 3 -6.39 14.39 0.53
N ALA A 4 -6.67 13.35 -0.26
CA ALA A 4 -7.31 12.16 0.26
C ALA A 4 -6.36 11.31 1.10
N PHE A 5 -5.08 11.66 1.11
CA PHE A 5 -4.08 10.95 1.88
C PHE A 5 -2.91 11.88 2.19
N THR A 6 -2.09 11.48 3.15
CA THR A 6 -0.85 12.17 3.46
C THR A 6 0.32 11.21 3.28
N LEU A 7 1.47 11.77 2.89
CA LEU A 7 2.70 11.01 2.73
C LEU A 7 3.74 11.52 3.71
N GLU A 8 4.50 10.60 4.26
CA GLU A 8 5.55 10.94 5.20
C GLU A 8 6.71 9.98 5.00
N VAL A 9 7.91 10.51 4.78
CA VAL A 9 9.11 9.67 4.68
C VAL A 9 9.58 9.37 6.10
N ARG A 10 9.65 8.09 6.43
CA ARG A 10 10.13 7.63 7.72
C ARG A 10 11.39 6.84 7.54
N GLU A 11 12.00 6.46 8.65
CA GLU A 11 13.27 5.75 8.59
C GLU A 11 13.08 4.38 7.94
N GLY A 12 13.55 4.27 6.70
CA GLY A 12 13.53 3.00 5.98
C GLY A 12 12.27 2.71 5.20
N TYR A 13 11.26 3.56 5.28
CA TYR A 13 10.01 3.29 4.54
C TYR A 13 9.19 4.56 4.32
N LEU A 14 8.28 4.46 3.36
CA LEU A 14 7.33 5.53 3.10
C LEU A 14 6.03 5.21 3.83
N TYR A 15 5.51 6.17 4.56
CA TYR A 15 4.24 6.03 5.27
C TYR A 15 3.18 6.84 4.55
N LEU A 16 2.10 6.19 4.19
CA LEU A 16 0.95 6.84 3.56
C LEU A 16 -0.28 6.57 4.40
N CYS A 17 -0.96 7.64 4.81
CA CYS A 17 -2.16 7.54 5.61
C CYS A 17 -3.35 8.01 4.78
N LEU A 18 -4.30 7.12 4.56
CA LEU A 18 -5.51 7.43 3.81
C LEU A 18 -6.53 8.08 4.73
N GLU A 19 -7.35 8.99 4.19
CA GLU A 19 -8.44 9.54 4.99
C GLU A 19 -9.45 8.43 5.32
N PRO A 20 -10.15 8.54 6.46
CA PRO A 20 -11.15 7.52 6.81
C PRO A 20 -12.20 7.40 5.72
N GLY A 21 -12.55 6.14 5.40
CA GLY A 21 -13.54 5.89 4.35
C GLY A 21 -13.04 6.09 2.94
N PHE A 22 -11.72 6.18 2.76
CA PHE A 22 -11.13 6.38 1.44
C PHE A 22 -11.68 5.36 0.44
N GLU A 23 -12.04 5.83 -0.76
CA GLU A 23 -12.58 4.97 -1.79
C GLU A 23 -11.50 4.67 -2.83
N PHE A 24 -11.22 3.39 -3.02
CA PHE A 24 -10.32 2.95 -4.09
C PHE A 24 -11.11 2.80 -5.37
N THR A 25 -11.00 3.79 -6.25
CA THR A 25 -11.51 3.73 -7.62
C THR A 25 -10.30 3.57 -8.53
N PRO A 26 -10.50 3.24 -9.81
CA PRO A 26 -9.34 3.19 -10.72
C PRO A 26 -8.55 4.50 -10.72
N GLU A 27 -9.22 5.62 -10.66
CA GLU A 27 -8.56 6.92 -10.69
C GLU A 27 -7.81 7.22 -9.40
N SER A 28 -8.47 7.02 -8.26
CA SER A 28 -7.84 7.31 -6.98
C SER A 28 -6.66 6.37 -6.74
N THR A 29 -6.80 5.12 -7.16
CA THR A 29 -5.75 4.14 -6.99
C THR A 29 -4.53 4.49 -7.84
N THR A 30 -4.74 4.86 -9.10
CA THR A 30 -3.63 5.27 -9.94
C THR A 30 -2.92 6.49 -9.38
N ARG A 31 -3.69 7.48 -8.90
CA ARG A 31 -3.11 8.68 -8.32
C ARG A 31 -2.29 8.36 -7.07
N THR A 32 -2.84 7.50 -6.22
CA THR A 32 -2.15 7.11 -4.99
C THR A 32 -0.83 6.41 -5.29
N TRP A 33 -0.84 5.46 -6.20
CA TRP A 33 0.37 4.70 -6.52
C TRP A 33 1.39 5.52 -7.27
N THR A 34 0.94 6.46 -8.10
CA THR A 34 1.86 7.38 -8.75
C THR A 34 2.60 8.22 -7.71
N ALA A 35 1.87 8.71 -6.70
CA ALA A 35 2.48 9.50 -5.63
C ALA A 35 3.48 8.67 -4.83
N ILE A 36 3.11 7.42 -4.51
CA ILE A 36 4.01 6.53 -3.79
C ILE A 36 5.26 6.27 -4.62
N GLY A 37 5.08 6.02 -5.91
CA GLY A 37 6.20 5.75 -6.80
C GLY A 37 7.18 6.90 -6.88
N GLU A 38 6.67 8.12 -7.00
CA GLU A 38 7.52 9.29 -7.07
C GLU A 38 8.29 9.49 -5.77
N ALA A 39 7.60 9.36 -4.62
CA ALA A 39 8.24 9.56 -3.33
C ALA A 39 9.29 8.50 -3.07
N CYS A 40 8.99 7.25 -3.37
CA CYS A 40 9.95 6.16 -3.15
C CYS A 40 11.19 6.33 -4.02
N ARG A 41 11.02 6.73 -5.28
CA ARG A 41 12.16 6.95 -6.15
C ARG A 41 12.99 8.13 -5.69
N GLU A 42 12.31 9.19 -5.27
CA GLU A 42 13.01 10.40 -4.82
C GLU A 42 13.87 10.13 -3.59
N HIS A 43 13.39 9.28 -2.68
CA HIS A 43 14.06 9.02 -1.42
C HIS A 43 14.77 7.67 -1.36
N GLY A 44 14.80 6.94 -2.46
CA GLY A 44 15.50 5.65 -2.50
C GLY A 44 14.87 4.59 -1.62
N LEU A 45 13.55 4.59 -1.50
CA LEU A 45 12.84 3.66 -0.62
C LEU A 45 12.26 2.50 -1.41
N ARG A 46 12.22 1.33 -0.78
CA ARG A 46 11.63 0.13 -1.37
C ARG A 46 10.59 -0.51 -0.47
N LYS A 47 10.15 0.22 0.56
CA LYS A 47 9.16 -0.27 1.50
C LYS A 47 8.12 0.81 1.70
N ALA A 48 6.86 0.41 1.74
CA ALA A 48 5.76 1.34 1.91
C ALA A 48 4.74 0.75 2.87
N LEU A 49 4.21 1.58 3.74
CA LEU A 49 3.11 1.23 4.62
C LEU A 49 1.94 2.11 4.26
N VAL A 50 0.82 1.48 3.91
CA VAL A 50 -0.42 2.19 3.58
C VAL A 50 -1.43 1.92 4.67
N GLU A 51 -1.80 2.96 5.40
CA GLU A 51 -2.70 2.83 6.55
C GLU A 51 -4.03 3.47 6.24
N GLY A 52 -5.12 2.82 6.63
CA GLY A 52 -6.46 3.37 6.40
C GLY A 52 -7.49 2.76 7.33
N ASP A 53 -8.60 3.49 7.52
CA ASP A 53 -9.73 3.04 8.32
C ASP A 53 -10.96 2.98 7.43
N ASN A 54 -11.65 1.82 7.45
CA ASN A 54 -12.91 1.65 6.73
C ASN A 54 -12.81 2.03 5.26
N VAL A 55 -11.70 1.62 4.62
CA VAL A 55 -11.51 1.90 3.20
C VAL A 55 -12.59 1.18 2.38
N GLN A 56 -12.98 1.80 1.27
CA GLN A 56 -14.00 1.27 0.39
C GLN A 56 -13.37 0.87 -0.93
N ARG A 57 -13.68 -0.33 -1.41
CA ARG A 57 -13.12 -0.80 -2.66
C ARG A 57 -14.17 -0.67 -3.76
N ARG A 58 -13.86 0.15 -4.77
CA ARG A 58 -14.73 0.41 -5.90
C ARG A 58 -14.01 0.09 -7.22
N ILE A 59 -13.26 -1.00 -7.24
CA ILE A 59 -12.56 -1.44 -8.44
C ILE A 59 -12.91 -2.89 -8.71
N SER A 60 -12.87 -3.27 -9.98
CA SER A 60 -13.14 -4.64 -10.41
C SER A 60 -11.88 -5.50 -10.25
N PRO A 61 -12.02 -6.84 -10.36
CA PRO A 61 -10.82 -7.69 -10.37
C PRO A 61 -9.84 -7.35 -11.49
N LEU A 62 -10.35 -6.96 -12.66
CA LEU A 62 -9.46 -6.56 -13.75
C LEU A 62 -8.70 -5.30 -13.39
N ASP A 63 -9.37 -4.33 -12.76
CA ASP A 63 -8.71 -3.11 -12.32
C ASP A 63 -7.63 -3.43 -11.29
N ALA A 64 -7.91 -4.37 -10.38
CA ALA A 64 -6.93 -4.76 -9.37
C ALA A 64 -5.69 -5.38 -10.03
N PHE A 65 -5.90 -6.17 -11.07
CA PHE A 65 -4.79 -6.76 -11.82
C PHE A 65 -3.95 -5.66 -12.49
N GLU A 66 -4.61 -4.68 -13.10
CA GLU A 66 -3.91 -3.59 -13.76
C GLU A 66 -3.14 -2.73 -12.76
N VAL A 67 -3.69 -2.53 -11.57
CA VAL A 67 -3.00 -1.80 -10.51
C VAL A 67 -1.75 -2.55 -10.08
N ALA A 68 -1.85 -3.87 -9.89
CA ALA A 68 -0.70 -4.67 -9.52
C ALA A 68 0.42 -4.55 -10.57
N SER A 69 0.03 -4.53 -11.84
CA SER A 69 0.99 -4.38 -12.93
C SER A 69 1.62 -2.98 -12.92
N LEU A 70 0.82 -1.96 -12.64
CA LEU A 70 1.32 -0.59 -12.53
C LEU A 70 2.35 -0.47 -11.42
N ILE A 71 2.04 -1.01 -10.25
CA ILE A 71 2.95 -0.95 -9.11
C ILE A 71 4.27 -1.61 -9.46
N ALA A 72 4.20 -2.80 -10.06
CA ALA A 72 5.41 -3.53 -10.43
C ALA A 72 6.26 -2.76 -11.42
N ARG A 73 5.62 -2.00 -12.31
CA ARG A 73 6.32 -1.20 -13.30
C ARG A 73 6.97 0.03 -12.69
N LEU A 74 6.25 0.67 -11.75
CA LEU A 74 6.75 1.88 -11.10
C LEU A 74 7.80 1.57 -10.05
N LEU A 75 7.63 0.49 -9.32
CA LEU A 75 8.46 0.18 -8.15
C LEU A 75 8.82 -1.30 -8.12
N PRO A 76 9.70 -1.75 -9.04
CA PRO A 76 10.12 -3.15 -9.01
C PRO A 76 10.78 -3.47 -7.66
N GLY A 77 10.38 -4.57 -7.06
CA GLY A 77 10.97 -5.00 -5.79
C GLY A 77 10.40 -4.33 -4.56
N LEU A 78 9.30 -3.60 -4.71
CA LEU A 78 8.66 -2.95 -3.56
C LEU A 78 8.09 -3.98 -2.61
N SER A 79 8.17 -3.70 -1.31
CA SER A 79 7.41 -4.39 -0.28
C SER A 79 6.38 -3.42 0.26
N VAL A 80 5.11 -3.78 0.20
CA VAL A 80 4.04 -2.91 0.67
C VAL A 80 3.17 -3.65 1.67
N ALA A 81 2.96 -3.03 2.83
CA ALA A 81 2.06 -3.53 3.84
C ALA A 81 0.83 -2.62 3.88
N PHE A 82 -0.34 -3.23 3.79
CA PHE A 82 -1.60 -2.50 3.94
C PHE A 82 -2.12 -2.75 5.34
N CYS A 83 -2.24 -1.70 6.13
CA CYS A 83 -2.81 -1.79 7.47
C CYS A 83 -4.19 -1.13 7.43
N PHE A 84 -5.21 -1.93 7.13
CA PHE A 84 -6.57 -1.44 6.94
C PHE A 84 -7.46 -1.93 8.07
N ARG A 85 -7.75 -1.05 9.00
CA ARG A 85 -8.66 -1.38 10.09
C ARG A 85 -10.10 -1.37 9.57
N GLY A 86 -10.89 -2.33 10.02
CA GLY A 86 -12.27 -2.45 9.56
C GLY A 86 -12.42 -3.09 8.18
N TYR A 87 -11.33 -3.63 7.64
CA TYR A 87 -11.34 -4.27 6.33
C TYR A 87 -10.90 -5.72 6.49
N VAL A 88 -11.76 -6.62 6.06
CA VAL A 88 -11.44 -8.05 6.10
C VAL A 88 -11.01 -8.47 4.69
N PRO A 89 -9.77 -8.97 4.53
CA PRO A 89 -9.33 -9.43 3.22
C PRO A 89 -10.24 -10.54 2.68
N ASP A 90 -10.55 -10.46 1.40
CA ASP A 90 -11.44 -11.40 0.74
C ASP A 90 -10.75 -11.95 -0.51
N ASP A 91 -11.51 -12.64 -1.35
CA ASP A 91 -10.96 -13.25 -2.56
C ASP A 91 -10.32 -12.23 -3.48
N GLN A 92 -10.91 -11.05 -3.59
CA GLN A 92 -10.34 -10.01 -4.44
C GLN A 92 -9.03 -9.47 -3.88
N SER A 93 -8.94 -9.34 -2.55
CA SER A 93 -7.68 -8.95 -1.92
C SER A 93 -6.60 -9.99 -2.18
N GLN A 94 -6.95 -11.26 -2.08
CA GLN A 94 -6.02 -12.34 -2.34
C GLN A 94 -5.59 -12.35 -3.80
N PHE A 95 -6.52 -12.07 -4.71
CA PHE A 95 -6.20 -11.98 -6.13
C PHE A 95 -5.19 -10.86 -6.39
N PHE A 96 -5.43 -9.69 -5.81
CA PHE A 96 -4.51 -8.56 -5.95
C PHE A 96 -3.14 -8.92 -5.39
N ARG A 97 -3.11 -9.51 -4.21
CA ARG A 97 -1.87 -9.90 -3.56
C ARG A 97 -1.08 -10.86 -4.42
N THR A 98 -1.76 -11.88 -4.96
CA THR A 98 -1.11 -12.87 -5.81
C THR A 98 -0.58 -12.25 -7.09
N ALA A 99 -1.37 -11.38 -7.72
CA ALA A 99 -0.95 -10.72 -8.95
C ALA A 99 0.28 -9.86 -8.72
N ALA A 100 0.31 -9.14 -7.59
CA ALA A 100 1.44 -8.28 -7.25
C ALA A 100 2.68 -9.12 -6.96
N MET A 101 2.53 -10.18 -6.18
CA MET A 101 3.66 -11.02 -5.81
C MET A 101 4.25 -11.74 -7.01
N ASN A 102 3.41 -12.14 -7.95
CA ASN A 102 3.89 -12.77 -9.17
C ASN A 102 4.72 -11.82 -10.02
N ARG A 103 4.61 -10.53 -9.77
CA ARG A 103 5.36 -9.50 -10.48
C ARG A 103 6.48 -8.92 -9.65
N GLY A 104 6.80 -9.54 -8.53
CA GLY A 104 7.94 -9.13 -7.72
C GLY A 104 7.63 -8.05 -6.69
N VAL A 105 6.36 -7.79 -6.41
CA VAL A 105 5.95 -6.83 -5.38
C VAL A 105 5.41 -7.61 -4.19
N ARG A 106 6.15 -7.58 -3.08
CA ARG A 106 5.71 -8.26 -1.87
C ARG A 106 4.55 -7.48 -1.25
N THR A 107 3.44 -8.14 -0.99
CA THR A 107 2.21 -7.49 -0.56
C THR A 107 1.55 -8.29 0.56
N GLU A 108 1.11 -7.61 1.61
CA GLU A 108 0.38 -8.28 2.68
C GLU A 108 -0.59 -7.30 3.32
N PHE A 109 -1.68 -7.84 3.87
CA PHE A 109 -2.72 -7.06 4.53
C PHE A 109 -2.69 -7.33 6.02
N PHE A 110 -2.81 -6.26 6.82
CA PHE A 110 -2.75 -6.32 8.28
C PHE A 110 -3.87 -5.49 8.88
N GLN A 111 -4.26 -5.82 10.10
CA GLN A 111 -5.14 -4.98 10.89
C GLN A 111 -4.42 -4.39 12.10
N ASP A 112 -3.20 -4.82 12.34
CA ASP A 112 -2.38 -4.35 13.44
C ASP A 112 -1.13 -3.68 12.90
N LEU A 113 -0.91 -2.43 13.30
CA LEU A 113 0.21 -1.64 12.81
C LEU A 113 1.55 -2.28 13.15
N ASN A 114 1.68 -2.81 14.37
CA ASN A 114 2.95 -3.42 14.78
C ASN A 114 3.28 -4.63 13.92
N ALA A 115 2.27 -5.43 13.59
CA ALA A 115 2.49 -6.59 12.72
C ALA A 115 2.93 -6.16 11.33
N ALA A 116 2.35 -5.08 10.82
CA ALA A 116 2.71 -4.57 9.50
C ALA A 116 4.15 -4.08 9.49
N LEU A 117 4.54 -3.32 10.51
CA LEU A 117 5.91 -2.81 10.60
C LEU A 117 6.91 -3.95 10.76
N HIS A 118 6.56 -4.95 11.55
CA HIS A 118 7.42 -6.11 11.73
C HIS A 118 7.63 -6.85 10.42
N TRP A 119 6.54 -7.04 9.67
CA TRP A 119 6.63 -7.72 8.38
C TRP A 119 7.52 -6.96 7.40
N LEU A 120 7.46 -5.63 7.42
CA LEU A 120 8.31 -4.79 6.58
C LEU A 120 9.75 -4.78 7.06
N GLY A 121 9.99 -5.18 8.29
CA GLY A 121 11.33 -5.14 8.87
C GLY A 121 11.77 -3.76 9.27
N VAL A 122 10.82 -2.90 9.64
CA VAL A 122 11.11 -1.52 10.05
C VAL A 122 10.42 -1.23 11.37
N GLY A 123 10.94 -0.25 12.08
CA GLY A 123 10.29 0.24 13.29
C GLY A 123 10.33 -0.69 14.49
N GLY A 124 10.79 -1.92 14.31
CA GLY A 124 10.73 -2.90 15.39
C GLY A 124 11.74 -2.67 16.48
N ARG A 125 12.77 -1.93 16.21
CA ARG A 125 13.85 -1.71 17.15
C ARG A 125 13.50 -0.66 18.20
N THR A 126 12.42 0.02 18.02
CA THR A 126 12.07 1.11 18.91
C THR A 126 11.78 0.65 20.32
N SER A 127 11.27 -0.53 20.45
CA SER A 127 10.96 -1.04 21.76
C SER A 127 12.23 -1.34 22.54
N GLY A 128 13.21 -1.26 21.80
CA GLY A 128 14.52 -1.51 22.40
C GLY A 128 14.41 -2.70 23.03
#